data_dc880bedc1601569e6adb4e460f1e94c
#
_entry.id   dc880bedc1601569e6adb4e460f1e94c
#
_cell.length_a   1.000
_cell.length_b   1.000
_cell.length_c   1.000
_cell.angle_alpha   90.00
_cell.angle_beta   90.00
_cell.angle_gamma   90.00
#
_symmetry.space_group_name_H-M   'P 1'
#
loop_
_entity.id
_entity.type
_entity.pdbx_description
1 polymer ?
#
loop_
_entity_poly.entity_id
_entity_poly.type
_entity_poly.pdbx_seq_one_letter_code
_entity_poly.pdbx_strand_id
1 'polypeptide(L)'
;MSQAATVQLPREILEAIYAGAKQLYPRESFLLLRGKKRKGVIGITDLVLAPFAVHGEGFAHFNPYMLPGDFSLLGTVHSHPSGSILPSHVDLNYFFGRILMIVGYPFEGEACIAAYDSNGDKLTLMITDEEA
;
A
#
# COMPACT_ATOMS: atom_id res chain seq x y z
N MET A 1 18.30 -11.53 -14.22
CA MET A 1 17.36 -11.85 -13.14
C MET A 1 17.10 -10.60 -12.33
N SER A 2 15.86 -10.20 -12.23
CA SER A 2 15.51 -9.02 -11.45
C SER A 2 15.50 -9.37 -9.97
N GLN A 3 16.03 -8.49 -9.17
CA GLN A 3 15.94 -8.63 -7.72
C GLN A 3 14.66 -7.99 -7.23
N ALA A 4 14.10 -8.54 -6.19
CA ALA A 4 12.94 -7.94 -5.55
C ALA A 4 13.33 -6.58 -4.98
N ALA A 5 12.45 -5.61 -5.13
CA ALA A 5 12.68 -4.28 -4.61
C ALA A 5 12.60 -4.27 -3.08
N THR A 6 13.30 -3.33 -2.47
CA THR A 6 13.13 -3.01 -1.07
C THR A 6 12.25 -1.77 -0.99
N VAL A 7 11.23 -1.82 -0.15
CA VAL A 7 10.33 -0.70 0.08
C VAL A 7 10.73 -0.01 1.37
N GLN A 8 11.00 1.28 1.29
CA GLN A 8 11.27 2.10 2.47
C GLN A 8 10.03 2.90 2.82
N LEU A 9 9.55 2.72 4.03
CA LEU A 9 8.33 3.36 4.52
C LEU A 9 8.65 4.17 5.77
N PRO A 10 8.58 5.50 5.70
CA PRO A 10 8.78 6.31 6.89
C PRO A 10 7.75 5.97 7.97
N ARG A 11 8.18 5.96 9.22
CA ARG A 11 7.32 5.61 10.35
C ARG A 11 6.10 6.54 10.44
N GLU A 12 6.26 7.80 10.11
CA GLU A 12 5.13 8.73 10.09
C GLU A 12 4.05 8.30 9.12
N ILE A 13 4.45 7.79 7.96
CA ILE A 13 3.50 7.34 6.95
C ILE A 13 2.83 6.05 7.41
N LEU A 14 3.59 5.14 8.00
CA LEU A 14 3.02 3.92 8.58
C LEU A 14 1.96 4.26 9.62
N GLU A 15 2.25 5.22 10.50
CA GLU A 15 1.30 5.62 11.53
C GLU A 15 0.04 6.24 10.93
N ALA A 16 0.20 7.02 9.86
CA ALA A 16 -0.93 7.59 9.15
C ALA A 16 -1.80 6.51 8.49
N ILE A 17 -1.16 5.50 7.90
CA ILE A 17 -1.88 4.37 7.31
C ILE A 17 -2.69 3.65 8.39
N TYR A 18 -2.06 3.34 9.51
CA TYR A 18 -2.75 2.66 10.61
C TYR A 18 -3.88 3.49 11.19
N ALA A 19 -3.68 4.79 11.35
CA ALA A 19 -4.72 5.69 11.87
C ALA A 19 -5.94 5.67 10.96
N GLY A 20 -5.72 5.73 9.64
CA GLY A 20 -6.80 5.67 8.67
C GLY A 20 -7.54 4.34 8.69
N ALA A 21 -6.79 3.24 8.81
CA ALA A 21 -7.39 1.91 8.88
C ALA A 21 -8.24 1.73 10.12
N LYS A 22 -7.75 2.21 11.27
CA LYS A 22 -8.51 2.16 12.53
C LYS A 22 -9.78 2.97 12.46
N GLN A 23 -9.70 4.14 11.83
CA GLN A 23 -10.84 5.04 11.72
C GLN A 23 -11.96 4.43 10.88
N LEU A 24 -11.62 3.69 9.83
CA LEU A 24 -12.61 3.07 8.95
C LEU A 24 -13.05 1.68 9.40
N TYR A 25 -12.28 1.05 10.30
CA TYR A 25 -12.60 -0.30 10.76
C TYR A 25 -14.06 -0.38 11.24
N PRO A 26 -14.85 -1.41 10.87
CA PRO A 26 -14.45 -2.64 10.19
C PRO A 26 -14.48 -2.57 8.66
N ARG A 27 -14.61 -1.38 8.09
CA ARG A 27 -14.52 -1.21 6.64
C ARG A 27 -13.07 -1.13 6.21
N GLU A 28 -12.81 -1.50 4.97
CA GLU A 28 -11.48 -1.42 4.41
C GLU A 28 -11.10 0.01 4.06
N SER A 29 -9.85 0.36 4.33
CA SER A 29 -9.28 1.61 3.87
C SER A 29 -8.50 1.36 2.57
N PHE A 30 -8.38 2.39 1.72
CA PHE A 30 -7.66 2.30 0.47
C PHE A 30 -7.02 3.65 0.17
N LEU A 31 -5.71 3.63 -0.03
CA LEU A 31 -4.95 4.83 -0.36
C LEU A 31 -3.95 4.52 -1.46
N LEU A 32 -3.54 5.54 -2.17
CA LEU A 32 -2.46 5.45 -3.15
C LEU A 32 -1.15 5.81 -2.47
N LEU A 33 -0.07 5.18 -2.93
CA LEU A 33 1.27 5.43 -2.44
C LEU A 33 2.05 6.23 -3.47
N ARG A 34 2.61 7.34 -3.04
CA ARG A 34 3.49 8.16 -3.86
C ARG A 34 4.92 8.02 -3.35
N GLY A 35 5.87 8.07 -4.27
CA GLY A 35 7.26 7.97 -3.87
C GLY A 35 8.21 8.01 -5.05
N LYS A 36 9.41 7.50 -4.82
CA LYS A 36 10.49 7.48 -5.81
C LYS A 36 11.12 6.11 -5.86
N LYS A 37 11.50 5.71 -7.05
CA LYS A 37 12.22 4.45 -7.25
C LYS A 37 13.64 4.74 -7.67
N ARG A 38 14.62 4.09 -6.99
CA ARG A 38 16.04 4.18 -7.34
C ARG A 38 16.70 2.83 -7.12
N LYS A 39 17.31 2.27 -8.16
CA LYS A 39 18.22 1.12 -8.04
C LYS A 39 17.69 0.03 -7.09
N GLY A 40 16.46 -0.40 -7.31
CA GLY A 40 15.89 -1.47 -6.51
C GLY A 40 15.30 -1.03 -5.18
N VAL A 41 15.27 0.27 -4.89
CA VAL A 41 14.66 0.81 -3.68
C VAL A 41 13.47 1.67 -4.06
N ILE A 42 12.34 1.41 -3.42
CA ILE A 42 11.13 2.20 -3.58
C ILE A 42 10.91 2.95 -2.28
N GLY A 43 11.11 4.26 -2.30
CA GLY A 43 10.92 5.11 -1.12
C GLY A 43 9.55 5.76 -1.15
N ILE A 44 8.72 5.47 -0.17
CA ILE A 44 7.39 6.07 -0.07
C ILE A 44 7.53 7.44 0.58
N THR A 45 6.93 8.46 -0.04
CA THR A 45 7.02 9.84 0.46
C THR A 45 5.69 10.39 0.92
N ASP A 46 4.59 9.93 0.33
CA ASP A 46 3.27 10.50 0.61
C ASP A 46 2.17 9.48 0.42
N LEU A 47 1.03 9.76 1.05
CA LEU A 47 -0.22 9.05 0.81
C LEU A 47 -1.15 9.97 0.03
N VAL A 48 -1.89 9.40 -0.91
CA VAL A 48 -2.84 10.15 -1.74
C VAL A 48 -4.19 9.46 -1.68
N LEU A 49 -5.24 10.24 -1.52
CA LEU A 49 -6.58 9.70 -1.57
C LEU A 49 -6.88 9.25 -3.00
N ALA A 50 -7.41 8.05 -3.14
CA ALA A 50 -7.79 7.54 -4.45
C ALA A 50 -9.06 8.23 -4.93
N PRO A 51 -9.02 8.94 -6.07
CA PRO A 51 -10.25 9.50 -6.62
C PRO A 51 -11.19 8.38 -7.03
N PHE A 52 -12.47 8.59 -6.84
CA PHE A 52 -13.52 7.65 -7.25
C PHE A 52 -13.49 6.30 -6.53
N ALA A 53 -12.72 6.18 -5.46
CA ALA A 53 -12.75 4.97 -4.63
C ALA A 53 -14.05 4.95 -3.82
N VAL A 54 -14.67 3.78 -3.74
CA VAL A 54 -15.92 3.61 -3.01
C VAL A 54 -15.61 2.95 -1.67
N HIS A 55 -15.89 3.67 -0.58
CA HIS A 55 -15.63 3.15 0.75
C HIS A 55 -16.47 1.91 1.03
N GLY A 56 -15.83 0.93 1.67
CA GLY A 56 -16.50 -0.31 2.04
C GLY A 56 -16.54 -1.37 0.96
N GLU A 57 -16.26 -0.98 -0.27
CA GLU A 57 -16.21 -1.93 -1.39
C GLU A 57 -14.78 -2.14 -1.87
N GLY A 58 -13.86 -1.49 -1.21
CA GLY A 58 -12.45 -1.66 -1.45
C GLY A 58 -12.01 -1.15 -2.81
N PHE A 59 -10.81 -1.53 -3.16
CA PHE A 59 -10.19 -1.09 -4.40
C PHE A 59 -10.76 -1.79 -5.64
N ALA A 60 -11.65 -2.77 -5.48
CA ALA A 60 -12.27 -3.42 -6.63
C ALA A 60 -13.00 -2.44 -7.55
N HIS A 61 -13.36 -1.29 -7.03
CA HIS A 61 -14.01 -0.23 -7.80
C HIS A 61 -13.04 0.87 -8.25
N PHE A 62 -11.76 0.71 -7.93
CA PHE A 62 -10.75 1.67 -8.32
C PHE A 62 -10.40 1.48 -9.79
N ASN A 63 -10.45 2.55 -10.57
CA ASN A 63 -10.11 2.53 -11.99
C ASN A 63 -8.85 3.36 -12.22
N PRO A 64 -7.68 2.73 -12.44
CA PRO A 64 -6.45 3.49 -12.61
C PRO A 64 -6.45 4.40 -13.84
N TYR A 65 -7.29 4.13 -14.83
CA TYR A 65 -7.38 5.01 -16.00
C TYR A 65 -8.01 6.36 -15.70
N MET A 66 -8.63 6.50 -14.54
CA MET A 66 -9.21 7.78 -14.12
C MET A 66 -8.23 8.63 -13.31
N LEU A 67 -7.03 8.12 -13.06
CA LEU A 67 -6.00 8.89 -12.40
C LEU A 67 -5.34 9.84 -13.38
N PRO A 68 -4.91 11.02 -12.91
CA PRO A 68 -4.04 11.86 -13.75
C PRO A 68 -2.73 11.11 -14.02
N GLY A 69 -2.06 11.47 -15.09
CA GLY A 69 -0.78 10.87 -15.44
C GLY A 69 0.30 11.31 -14.45
N ASP A 70 0.39 10.63 -13.34
CA ASP A 70 1.32 10.94 -12.26
C ASP A 70 2.25 9.75 -12.04
N PHE A 71 3.48 9.86 -12.54
CA PHE A 71 4.47 8.80 -12.46
C PHE A 71 5.05 8.62 -11.06
N SER A 72 4.75 9.53 -10.13
CA SER A 72 5.16 9.36 -8.74
C SER A 72 4.23 8.44 -7.96
N LEU A 73 3.08 8.07 -8.53
CA LEU A 73 2.19 7.08 -7.91
C LEU A 73 2.77 5.70 -8.16
N LEU A 74 3.16 5.02 -7.10
CA LEU A 74 3.90 3.76 -7.19
C LEU A 74 3.09 2.54 -6.82
N GLY A 75 1.96 2.70 -6.18
CA GLY A 75 1.15 1.57 -5.79
C GLY A 75 0.01 1.95 -4.88
N THR A 76 -0.48 0.95 -4.16
CA THR A 76 -1.65 1.10 -3.29
C THR A 76 -1.39 0.49 -1.93
N VAL A 77 -2.13 0.95 -0.93
CA VAL A 77 -2.19 0.31 0.38
C VAL A 77 -3.66 0.19 0.77
N HIS A 78 -4.03 -0.99 1.28
CA HIS A 78 -5.37 -1.17 1.81
C HIS A 78 -5.33 -2.01 3.08
N SER A 79 -6.42 -1.96 3.83
CA SER A 79 -6.52 -2.68 5.08
C SER A 79 -7.34 -3.95 4.93
N HIS A 80 -6.96 -4.97 5.71
CA HIS A 80 -7.72 -6.20 5.84
C HIS A 80 -8.22 -6.29 7.29
N PRO A 81 -9.51 -6.02 7.51
CA PRO A 81 -10.06 -6.08 8.87
C PRO A 81 -9.96 -7.47 9.51
N SER A 82 -9.80 -8.51 8.70
CA SER A 82 -9.63 -9.88 9.20
C SER A 82 -8.30 -10.12 9.90
N GLY A 83 -7.33 -9.23 9.71
CA GLY A 83 -5.99 -9.42 10.24
C GLY A 83 -5.02 -10.08 9.28
N SER A 84 -5.50 -10.63 8.18
CA SER A 84 -4.63 -11.22 7.16
C SER A 84 -3.82 -10.13 6.46
N ILE A 85 -2.53 -10.38 6.25
CA ILE A 85 -1.69 -9.49 5.44
C ILE A 85 -1.27 -10.16 4.13
N LEU A 86 -1.96 -11.23 3.74
CA LEU A 86 -1.73 -11.91 2.47
C LEU A 86 -2.64 -11.33 1.40
N PRO A 87 -2.15 -11.17 0.15
CA PRO A 87 -2.99 -10.67 -0.92
C PRO A 87 -4.02 -11.72 -1.35
N SER A 88 -5.21 -11.26 -1.69
CA SER A 88 -6.25 -12.12 -2.28
C SER A 88 -6.11 -12.11 -3.80
N HIS A 89 -6.87 -12.96 -4.48
CA HIS A 89 -6.92 -12.94 -5.94
C HIS A 89 -7.45 -11.61 -6.45
N VAL A 90 -8.41 -11.02 -5.75
CA VAL A 90 -8.96 -9.71 -6.11
C VAL A 90 -7.88 -8.65 -5.98
N ASP A 91 -7.11 -8.70 -4.89
CA ASP A 91 -6.00 -7.76 -4.67
C ASP A 91 -5.04 -7.77 -5.85
N LEU A 92 -4.66 -8.96 -6.31
CA LEU A 92 -3.68 -9.09 -7.38
C LEU A 92 -4.28 -8.78 -8.76
N ASN A 93 -5.57 -9.06 -8.96
CA ASN A 93 -6.24 -8.74 -10.22
C ASN A 93 -6.33 -7.24 -10.47
N TYR A 94 -6.39 -6.44 -9.42
CA TYR A 94 -6.50 -4.99 -9.51
C TYR A 94 -5.19 -4.30 -9.09
N PHE A 95 -4.10 -5.02 -9.22
CA PHE A 95 -2.78 -4.46 -8.89
C PHE A 95 -2.50 -3.22 -9.73
N PHE A 96 -2.01 -2.18 -9.06
CA PHE A 96 -1.66 -0.92 -9.72
C PHE A 96 -0.23 -0.55 -9.36
N GLY A 97 0.55 -0.17 -10.36
CA GLY A 97 1.91 0.32 -10.15
C GLY A 97 2.90 -0.81 -9.87
N ARG A 98 3.76 -0.60 -8.88
CA ARG A 98 4.86 -1.50 -8.58
C ARG A 98 4.70 -2.26 -7.28
N ILE A 99 3.90 -1.75 -6.36
CA ILE A 99 3.74 -2.37 -5.05
C ILE A 99 2.28 -2.38 -4.61
N LEU A 100 1.95 -3.42 -3.88
CA LEU A 100 0.70 -3.56 -3.19
C LEU A 100 1.05 -3.72 -1.71
N MET A 101 0.57 -2.81 -0.87
CA MET A 101 0.81 -2.87 0.56
C MET A 101 -0.48 -3.21 1.27
N ILE A 102 -0.42 -4.09 2.26
CA ILE A 102 -1.57 -4.54 3.01
C ILE A 102 -1.31 -4.36 4.49
N VAL A 103 -2.26 -3.77 5.20
CA VAL A 103 -2.21 -3.67 6.65
C VAL A 103 -3.37 -4.46 7.25
N GLY A 104 -3.10 -5.21 8.30
CA GLY A 104 -4.09 -6.06 8.95
C GLY A 104 -4.41 -5.62 10.37
N TYR A 105 -5.65 -5.90 10.79
CA TYR A 105 -6.06 -5.65 12.17
C TYR A 105 -5.12 -6.38 13.14
N PRO A 106 -4.69 -5.82 14.25
CA PRO A 106 -5.17 -4.57 14.87
C PRO A 106 -4.44 -3.30 14.44
N PHE A 107 -3.73 -3.29 13.35
CA PHE A 107 -3.10 -2.11 12.77
C PHE A 107 -2.10 -1.46 13.73
N GLU A 108 -1.15 -2.24 14.21
CA GLU A 108 -0.11 -1.73 15.11
C GLU A 108 1.16 -2.54 14.98
N GLY A 109 2.29 -1.93 15.31
CA GLY A 109 3.60 -2.56 15.23
C GLY A 109 4.05 -2.76 13.79
N GLU A 110 4.99 -3.68 13.57
CA GLU A 110 5.51 -3.95 12.24
C GLU A 110 5.07 -5.31 11.69
N ALA A 111 4.37 -6.10 12.50
CA ALA A 111 3.87 -7.40 12.07
C ALA A 111 2.52 -7.32 11.34
N CYS A 112 1.89 -6.15 11.35
CA CYS A 112 0.57 -5.97 10.74
C CYS A 112 0.64 -5.36 9.35
N ILE A 113 1.82 -5.34 8.72
CA ILE A 113 1.98 -4.75 7.39
C ILE A 113 2.92 -5.60 6.55
N ALA A 114 2.61 -5.67 5.25
CA ALA A 114 3.47 -6.34 4.29
C ALA A 114 3.30 -5.68 2.92
N ALA A 115 4.32 -5.83 2.07
CA ALA A 115 4.32 -5.30 0.72
C ALA A 115 4.61 -6.42 -0.28
N TYR A 116 3.99 -6.34 -1.44
CA TYR A 116 4.06 -7.38 -2.48
C TYR A 116 4.26 -6.76 -3.84
N ASP A 117 4.86 -7.54 -4.75
CA ASP A 117 4.93 -7.15 -6.16
C ASP A 117 3.72 -7.69 -6.93
N SER A 118 3.70 -7.47 -8.23
CA SER A 118 2.57 -7.86 -9.08
C SER A 118 2.38 -9.37 -9.21
N ASN A 119 3.39 -10.14 -8.86
CA ASN A 119 3.29 -11.60 -8.85
C ASN A 119 2.80 -12.15 -7.51
N GLY A 120 2.60 -11.27 -6.54
CA GLY A 120 2.20 -11.69 -5.20
C GLY A 120 3.39 -12.10 -4.34
N ASP A 121 4.62 -11.84 -4.79
CA ASP A 121 5.81 -12.14 -4.02
C ASP A 121 6.08 -11.04 -3.01
N LYS A 122 6.42 -11.44 -1.79
CA LYS A 122 6.65 -10.51 -0.70
C LYS A 122 7.93 -9.71 -0.92
N LEU A 123 7.84 -8.42 -0.75
CA LEU A 123 8.99 -7.52 -0.83
C LEU A 123 9.53 -7.24 0.56
N THR A 124 10.82 -6.91 0.63
CA THR A 124 11.41 -6.44 1.87
C THR A 124 10.86 -5.06 2.21
N LEU A 125 10.34 -4.90 3.41
CA LEU A 125 9.79 -3.64 3.86
C LEU A 125 10.64 -3.13 5.02
N MET A 126 11.19 -1.92 4.86
CA MET A 126 11.99 -1.26 5.87
C MET A 126 11.25 -0.04 6.39
N ILE A 127 10.98 -0.04 7.69
CA ILE A 127 10.38 1.12 8.35
C ILE A 127 11.53 2.03 8.75
N THR A 128 11.49 3.28 8.29
CA THR A 128 12.56 4.24 8.57
C THR A 128 12.06 5.31 9.53
N ASP A 129 12.97 5.77 10.39
CA ASP A 129 12.61 6.77 11.40
C ASP A 129 12.87 8.19 10.92
N GLU A 130 13.56 8.33 9.80
CA GLU A 130 13.84 9.63 9.21
C GLU A 130 13.23 9.71 7.82
N GLU A 131 12.76 10.90 7.49
CA GLU A 131 12.32 11.14 6.12
C GLU A 131 13.52 11.15 5.19
N ALA A 132 13.34 10.56 4.04
CA ALA A 132 14.39 10.53 3.05
C ALA A 132 14.67 11.91 2.45
#